data_2ee08c472f9147d88aa5df393d7f309d
#
_entry.id   2ee08c472f9147d88aa5df393d7f309d
#
_cell.length_a   1.000
_cell.length_b   1.000
_cell.length_c   1.000
_cell.angle_alpha   90.00
_cell.angle_beta   90.00
_cell.angle_gamma   90.00
#
_symmetry.space_group_name_H-M   'P 1'
#
loop_
_entity.id
_entity.type
_entity.pdbx_description
1 polymer ?
#
loop_
_entity_poly.entity_id
_entity_poly.type
_entity_poly.pdbx_seq_one_letter_code
_entity_poly.pdbx_strand_id
1 'polypeptide(L)'
;MTRGARLRGITVRQSKFRGHGEALWLGKTEVAHCHNGEVDVRLTRAVVRTLRDELRSDARIDLRGPGYDWILVRVRRTADVERALELLRHAVRAARTIAP
;
A
#
# COMPACT_ATOMS: atom_id res chain seq x y z
N MET A 1 -7.37 -3.39 -8.48
CA MET A 1 -7.71 -2.74 -7.20
C MET A 1 -9.06 -3.11 -6.63
N THR A 2 -9.83 -3.92 -7.34
CA THR A 2 -11.21 -4.26 -6.95
C THR A 2 -11.32 -4.84 -5.54
N ARG A 3 -10.42 -5.76 -5.18
CA ARG A 3 -10.45 -6.38 -3.85
C ARG A 3 -10.07 -5.41 -2.73
N GLY A 4 -9.10 -4.52 -3.00
CA GLY A 4 -8.72 -3.49 -2.03
C GLY A 4 -9.84 -2.50 -1.77
N ALA A 5 -10.64 -2.18 -2.79
CA ALA A 5 -11.75 -1.25 -2.68
C ALA A 5 -12.87 -1.78 -1.77
N ARG A 6 -12.89 -3.09 -1.47
CA ARG A 6 -13.88 -3.70 -0.59
C ARG A 6 -13.54 -3.53 0.89
N LEU A 7 -12.36 -3.07 1.21
CA LEU A 7 -12.00 -2.82 2.60
C LEU A 7 -12.83 -1.66 3.15
N ARG A 8 -13.23 -1.80 4.40
CA ARG A 8 -14.12 -0.83 5.04
C ARG A 8 -13.51 0.58 5.06
N GLY A 9 -14.29 1.56 4.62
CA GLY A 9 -13.88 2.95 4.61
C GLY A 9 -13.04 3.37 3.42
N ILE A 10 -12.78 2.46 2.50
CA ILE A 10 -11.96 2.76 1.33
C ILE A 10 -12.81 3.34 0.21
N THR A 11 -12.30 4.40 -0.40
CA THR A 11 -12.88 5.06 -1.57
C THR A 11 -11.90 4.97 -2.72
N VAL A 12 -12.41 4.75 -3.94
CA VAL A 12 -11.59 4.75 -5.16
C VAL A 12 -11.68 6.13 -5.78
N ARG A 13 -10.57 6.82 -5.92
CA ARG A 13 -10.50 8.14 -6.55
C ARG A 13 -9.17 8.25 -7.29
N GLN A 14 -9.04 9.31 -8.10
CA GLN A 14 -7.79 9.56 -8.80
C GLN A 14 -6.64 9.76 -7.80
N SER A 15 -5.48 9.19 -8.12
CA SER A 15 -4.27 9.36 -7.31
C SER A 15 -3.85 10.83 -7.30
N LYS A 16 -3.31 11.28 -6.17
CA LYS A 16 -2.68 12.60 -6.08
C LYS A 16 -1.34 12.65 -6.83
N PHE A 17 -0.78 11.49 -7.13
CA PHE A 17 0.47 11.39 -7.86
C PHE A 17 0.19 11.39 -9.36
N ARG A 18 0.84 12.29 -10.06
CA ARG A 18 0.64 12.49 -11.49
C ARG A 18 0.95 11.21 -12.26
N GLY A 19 0.02 10.80 -13.15
CA GLY A 19 0.24 9.66 -14.02
C GLY A 19 -0.07 8.30 -13.42
N HIS A 20 -0.58 8.22 -12.19
CA HIS A 20 -0.86 6.95 -11.53
C HIS A 20 -2.32 6.49 -11.62
N GLY A 21 -3.19 7.29 -12.20
CA GLY A 21 -4.60 6.90 -12.38
C GLY A 21 -5.35 6.74 -11.07
N GLU A 22 -6.13 5.64 -10.96
CA GLU A 22 -6.96 5.40 -9.78
C GLU A 22 -6.15 4.94 -8.57
N ALA A 23 -6.63 5.33 -7.41
CA ALA A 23 -5.99 4.99 -6.15
C ALA A 23 -7.04 4.67 -5.09
N LEU A 24 -6.59 4.05 -4.01
CA LEU A 24 -7.41 3.77 -2.85
C LEU A 24 -7.15 4.82 -1.78
N TRP A 25 -8.24 5.36 -1.24
CA TRP A 25 -8.18 6.42 -0.25
C TRP A 25 -8.94 6.02 1.01
N LEU A 26 -8.37 6.37 2.15
CA LEU A 26 -9.07 6.34 3.42
C LEU A 26 -9.24 7.81 3.85
N GLY A 27 -10.44 8.36 3.63
CA GLY A 27 -10.66 9.78 3.85
C GLY A 27 -9.78 10.63 2.94
N LYS A 28 -8.92 11.44 3.53
CA LYS A 28 -7.99 12.32 2.80
C LYS A 28 -6.62 11.70 2.59
N THR A 29 -6.43 10.45 2.99
CA THR A 29 -5.15 9.76 2.88
C THR A 29 -5.19 8.74 1.75
N GLU A 30 -4.33 8.91 0.76
CA GLU A 30 -4.14 7.89 -0.28
C GLU A 30 -3.31 6.77 0.33
N VAL A 31 -3.83 5.54 0.32
CA VAL A 31 -3.17 4.40 0.96
C VAL A 31 -2.54 3.44 -0.04
N ALA A 32 -2.95 3.47 -1.29
CA ALA A 32 -2.36 2.62 -2.33
C ALA A 32 -2.71 3.10 -3.72
N HIS A 33 -1.85 2.78 -4.68
CA HIS A 33 -2.16 2.95 -6.10
C HIS A 33 -1.41 1.90 -6.92
N CYS A 34 -1.96 1.56 -8.08
CA CYS A 34 -1.36 0.59 -8.98
C CYS A 34 -0.64 1.28 -10.12
N HIS A 35 0.44 0.66 -10.59
CA HIS A 35 1.22 1.18 -11.69
C HIS A 35 1.97 0.02 -12.38
N ASN A 36 1.52 -0.36 -13.60
CA ASN A 36 2.20 -1.35 -14.45
C ASN A 36 2.57 -2.65 -13.74
N GLY A 37 1.60 -3.28 -13.07
CA GLY A 37 1.84 -4.56 -12.38
C GLY A 37 2.52 -4.41 -11.04
N GLU A 38 2.64 -3.19 -10.57
CA GLU A 38 3.18 -2.88 -9.25
C GLU A 38 2.11 -2.18 -8.42
N VAL A 39 2.14 -2.43 -7.13
CA VAL A 39 1.25 -1.75 -6.18
C VAL A 39 2.11 -0.98 -5.21
N ASP A 40 1.91 0.32 -5.15
CA ASP A 40 2.54 1.15 -4.13
C ASP A 40 1.60 1.22 -2.94
N VAL A 41 2.10 0.90 -1.76
CA VAL A 41 1.32 0.86 -0.53
C VAL A 41 1.94 1.79 0.50
N ARG A 42 1.12 2.66 1.07
CA ARG A 42 1.57 3.59 2.11
C ARG A 42 1.47 2.91 3.47
N LEU A 43 2.51 2.17 3.83
CA LEU A 43 2.57 1.50 5.13
C LEU A 43 2.81 2.47 6.28
N THR A 44 3.45 3.59 6.02
CA THR A 44 4.06 4.53 6.96
C THR A 44 5.44 4.02 7.40
N ARG A 45 6.34 4.93 7.68
CA ARG A 45 7.71 4.58 8.08
C ARG A 45 7.74 3.78 9.38
N ALA A 46 6.78 4.01 10.28
CA ALA A 46 6.71 3.27 11.53
C ALA A 46 6.41 1.79 11.29
N VAL A 47 5.45 1.48 10.43
CA VAL A 47 5.10 0.10 10.09
C VAL A 47 6.22 -0.55 9.28
N VAL A 48 6.83 0.17 8.34
CA VAL A 48 7.99 -0.32 7.59
C VAL A 48 9.11 -0.74 8.54
N ARG A 49 9.38 0.06 9.55
CA ARG A 49 10.40 -0.24 10.55
C ARG A 49 10.05 -1.51 11.34
N THR A 50 8.81 -1.63 11.76
CA THR A 50 8.34 -2.79 12.53
C THR A 50 8.43 -4.08 11.72
N LEU A 51 8.09 -4.02 10.43
CA LEU A 51 8.06 -5.20 9.56
C LEU A 51 9.32 -5.34 8.71
N ARG A 52 10.36 -4.59 9.03
CA ARG A 52 11.54 -4.46 8.17
C ARG A 52 12.15 -5.79 7.73
N ASP A 53 12.39 -6.70 8.66
CA ASP A 53 13.04 -7.96 8.34
C ASP A 53 12.16 -8.82 7.43
N GLU A 54 10.88 -8.88 7.73
CA GLU A 54 9.90 -9.60 6.92
C GLU A 54 9.83 -9.01 5.51
N LEU A 55 9.77 -7.68 5.40
CA LEU A 55 9.69 -7.00 4.10
C LEU A 55 10.96 -7.20 3.28
N ARG A 56 12.11 -7.10 3.91
CA ARG A 56 13.41 -7.26 3.22
C ARG A 56 13.62 -8.68 2.71
N SER A 57 13.06 -9.68 3.36
CA SER A 57 13.19 -11.06 2.93
C SER A 57 12.21 -11.45 1.82
N ASP A 58 11.27 -10.57 1.47
CA ASP A 58 10.30 -10.82 0.41
C ASP A 58 10.78 -10.20 -0.90
N ALA A 59 11.14 -11.05 -1.87
CA ALA A 59 11.69 -10.62 -3.16
C ALA A 59 10.71 -9.77 -3.99
N ARG A 60 9.41 -9.82 -3.67
CA ARG A 60 8.39 -9.04 -4.37
C ARG A 60 8.35 -7.58 -3.94
N ILE A 61 9.01 -7.25 -2.84
CA ILE A 61 8.91 -5.94 -2.21
C ILE A 61 10.19 -5.15 -2.38
N ASP A 62 10.04 -3.88 -2.82
CA ASP A 62 11.13 -2.92 -2.83
C ASP A 62 10.88 -1.88 -1.74
N LEU A 63 11.86 -1.71 -0.87
CA LEU A 63 11.87 -0.68 0.15
C LEU A 63 12.64 0.53 -0.39
N ARG A 64 12.06 1.71 -0.20
CA ARG A 64 12.70 2.94 -0.70
C ARG A 64 13.69 3.55 0.28
N GLY A 65 13.85 2.94 1.44
CA GLY A 65 14.76 3.43 2.45
C GLY A 65 14.04 3.77 3.75
N PRO A 66 14.80 4.07 4.82
CA PRO A 66 14.24 4.17 6.17
C PRO A 66 13.35 5.39 6.41
N GLY A 67 13.40 6.39 5.57
CA GLY A 67 12.60 7.60 5.74
C GLY A 67 11.31 7.64 4.94
N TYR A 68 10.99 6.58 4.20
CA TYR A 68 9.84 6.57 3.31
C TYR A 68 8.65 5.85 3.91
N ASP A 69 7.46 6.41 3.64
CA ASP A 69 6.19 5.82 4.06
C ASP A 69 5.69 4.75 3.10
N TRP A 70 6.18 4.73 1.88
CA TRP A 70 5.67 3.90 0.78
C TRP A 70 6.60 2.74 0.48
N ILE A 71 5.99 1.60 0.15
CA ILE A 71 6.71 0.44 -0.38
C ILE A 71 6.10 0.07 -1.73
N LEU A 72 6.87 -0.67 -2.53
CA LEU A 72 6.41 -1.16 -3.83
C LEU A 72 6.30 -2.68 -3.75
N VAL A 73 5.17 -3.23 -4.21
CA VAL A 73 4.94 -4.67 -4.27
C VAL A 73 4.74 -5.06 -5.72
N ARG A 74 5.57 -5.99 -6.22
CA ARG A 74 5.39 -6.54 -7.57
C ARG A 74 4.30 -7.59 -7.52
N VAL A 75 3.34 -7.46 -8.43
CA VAL A 75 2.17 -8.33 -8.47
C VAL A 75 2.11 -9.02 -9.83
N ARG A 76 2.39 -10.32 -9.86
CA ARG A 76 2.38 -11.13 -11.07
C ARG A 76 1.49 -12.35 -10.97
N ARG A 77 1.24 -12.82 -9.76
CA ARG A 77 0.47 -14.04 -9.48
C ARG A 77 -0.57 -13.76 -8.41
N THR A 78 -1.52 -14.68 -8.27
CA THR A 78 -2.55 -14.58 -7.23
C THR A 78 -1.96 -14.44 -5.83
N ALA A 79 -0.89 -15.20 -5.54
CA ALA A 79 -0.22 -15.11 -4.24
C ALA A 79 0.33 -13.72 -3.97
N ASP A 80 0.78 -13.02 -5.01
CA ASP A 80 1.29 -11.65 -4.89
C ASP A 80 0.17 -10.68 -4.56
N VAL A 81 -1.02 -10.89 -5.13
CA VAL A 81 -2.21 -10.09 -4.83
C VAL A 81 -2.59 -10.25 -3.36
N GLU A 82 -2.56 -11.49 -2.86
CA GLU A 82 -2.86 -11.76 -1.45
C GLU A 82 -1.87 -11.05 -0.53
N ARG A 83 -0.59 -11.06 -0.88
CA ARG A 83 0.45 -10.37 -0.13
C ARG A 83 0.21 -8.85 -0.13
N ALA A 84 -0.12 -8.29 -1.29
CA ALA A 84 -0.40 -6.86 -1.41
C ALA A 84 -1.62 -6.48 -0.55
N LEU A 85 -2.67 -7.31 -0.53
CA LEU A 85 -3.85 -7.06 0.29
C LEU A 85 -3.53 -7.11 1.78
N GLU A 86 -2.68 -8.04 2.19
CA GLU A 86 -2.23 -8.13 3.58
C GLU A 86 -1.53 -6.84 4.00
N LEU A 87 -0.63 -6.34 3.15
CA LEU A 87 0.08 -5.10 3.41
C LEU A 87 -0.86 -3.89 3.36
N LEU A 88 -1.84 -3.92 2.46
CA LEU A 88 -2.85 -2.86 2.39
C LEU A 88 -3.67 -2.78 3.69
N ARG A 89 -3.97 -3.92 4.33
CA ARG A 89 -4.65 -3.92 5.61
C ARG A 89 -3.82 -3.22 6.68
N HIS A 90 -2.51 -3.43 6.68
CA HIS A 90 -1.61 -2.69 7.57
C HIS A 90 -1.65 -1.19 7.28
N ALA A 91 -1.65 -0.81 6.01
CA ALA A 91 -1.70 0.59 5.59
C ALA A 91 -2.99 1.27 6.04
N VAL A 92 -4.12 0.59 5.89
CA VAL A 92 -5.43 1.11 6.30
C VAL A 92 -5.47 1.29 7.81
N ARG A 93 -4.96 0.30 8.55
CA ARG A 93 -4.90 0.38 10.01
C ARG A 93 -4.03 1.55 10.47
N ALA A 94 -2.88 1.73 9.84
CA ALA A 94 -1.98 2.83 10.15
C ALA A 94 -2.62 4.19 9.84
N ALA A 95 -3.32 4.30 8.73
CA ALA A 95 -4.00 5.53 8.33
C ALA A 95 -5.12 5.88 9.31
N ARG A 96 -5.84 4.89 9.83
CA ARG A 96 -6.88 5.11 10.84
C ARG A 96 -6.31 5.61 12.16
N THR A 97 -5.11 5.21 12.49
CA THR A 97 -4.45 5.63 13.73
C THR A 97 -4.05 7.10 13.69
N ILE A 98 -3.69 7.59 12.51
CA ILE A 98 -3.26 8.98 12.31
C ILE A 98 -4.46 9.91 12.15
N ALA A 99 -5.54 9.45 11.53
CA ALA A 99 -6.73 10.25 11.28
C ALA A 99 -7.47 10.53 12.58
N PRO A 100 -7.70 11.79 12.93
CA PRO A 100 -8.49 12.14 14.12
C PRO A 100 -9.95 11.73 13.94
#